data_69f60bc9e234fb551a05f94cb7310c16
#
_entry.id   69f60bc9e234fb551a05f94cb7310c16
#
_cell.length_a   1.000
_cell.length_b   1.000
_cell.length_c   1.000
_cell.angle_alpha   90.00
_cell.angle_beta   90.00
_cell.angle_gamma   90.00
#
_symmetry.space_group_name_H-M   'P 1'
#
loop_
_entity.id
_entity.type
_entity.pdbx_description
1 polymer ?
#
loop_
_entity_poly.entity_id
_entity_poly.type
_entity_poly.pdbx_seq_one_letter_code
_entity_poly.pdbx_strand_id
1 'polypeptide(L)'
;GLIFHRVIPGFMIQGGCPDGTGMGGPGYSIKGEFASNGFKNPLKHKRGVISMARSMRPDSAGSQFFIMHQDAPHLDGQYAAFGRVVEGMDIVDEIASVPTDFRDRPKIDMVIKSVTLAGEPVEEPEKI
;
A
#
# COMPACT_ATOMS: atom_id res chain seq x y z
N GLY A 1 7.46 13.06 -3.33
CA GLY A 1 6.91 14.02 -2.36
C GLY A 1 5.64 13.57 -1.67
N LEU A 2 5.09 12.41 -2.01
CA LEU A 2 3.93 11.87 -1.30
C LEU A 2 4.34 11.33 0.07
N ILE A 3 3.39 11.19 0.97
CA ILE A 3 3.65 10.81 2.36
C ILE A 3 3.01 9.47 2.72
N PHE A 4 3.46 8.88 3.82
CA PHE A 4 2.73 7.81 4.49
C PHE A 4 1.70 8.47 5.41
N HIS A 5 0.49 8.64 4.93
CA HIS A 5 -0.58 9.38 5.63
C HIS A 5 -1.30 8.56 6.69
N ARG A 6 -1.11 7.24 6.70
CA ARG A 6 -1.78 6.35 7.66
C ARG A 6 -0.79 5.27 8.11
N VAL A 7 -0.54 5.25 9.40
CA VAL A 7 0.45 4.35 10.01
C VAL A 7 -0.16 3.70 11.23
N ILE A 8 -0.23 2.38 11.24
CA ILE A 8 -0.75 1.60 12.35
C ILE A 8 0.28 0.56 12.77
N PRO A 9 0.98 0.78 13.91
CA PRO A 9 1.96 -0.20 14.41
C PRO A 9 1.31 -1.58 14.58
N GLY A 10 2.05 -2.62 14.21
CA GLY A 10 1.53 -3.99 14.27
C GLY A 10 0.62 -4.35 13.10
N PHE A 11 0.36 -3.43 12.19
CA PHE A 11 -0.46 -3.66 11.02
C PHE A 11 0.26 -3.26 9.72
N MET A 12 0.25 -1.97 9.37
CA MET A 12 0.80 -1.52 8.06
C MET A 12 1.15 -0.03 8.07
N ILE A 13 1.90 0.39 7.05
CA ILE A 13 2.06 1.80 6.70
C ILE A 13 1.49 2.01 5.30
N GLN A 14 0.71 3.07 5.10
CA GLN A 14 -0.01 3.34 3.86
C GLN A 14 0.35 4.72 3.31
N GLY A 15 0.60 4.78 2.01
CA GLY A 15 0.95 6.01 1.32
C GLY A 15 0.47 6.02 -0.13
N GLY A 16 0.95 7.01 -0.89
CA GLY A 16 0.64 7.12 -2.31
C GLY A 16 -0.60 7.94 -2.64
N CYS A 17 -1.22 8.60 -1.64
CA CYS A 17 -2.34 9.51 -1.88
C CYS A 17 -1.82 10.86 -2.37
N PRO A 18 -2.22 11.34 -3.57
CA PRO A 18 -1.76 12.64 -4.09
C PRO A 18 -2.05 13.83 -3.17
N ASP A 19 -3.19 13.78 -2.45
CA ASP A 19 -3.60 14.84 -1.55
C ASP A 19 -3.06 14.66 -0.12
N GLY A 20 -2.47 13.52 0.19
CA GLY A 20 -2.03 13.18 1.55
C GLY A 20 -3.16 12.96 2.54
N THR A 21 -4.40 12.86 2.09
CA THR A 21 -5.60 12.74 2.95
C THR A 21 -6.14 11.32 3.06
N GLY A 22 -5.74 10.44 2.16
CA GLY A 22 -6.33 9.11 2.00
C GLY A 22 -7.53 9.09 1.05
N MET A 23 -8.00 10.25 0.60
CA MET A 23 -9.18 10.37 -0.26
C MET A 23 -8.82 10.53 -1.74
N GLY A 24 -7.58 10.88 -2.05
CA GLY A 24 -7.16 11.15 -3.42
C GLY A 24 -6.67 9.93 -4.17
N GLY A 25 -6.58 10.06 -5.48
CA GLY A 25 -6.08 9.03 -6.37
C GLY A 25 -5.54 9.64 -7.66
N PRO A 26 -5.09 8.81 -8.60
CA PRO A 26 -4.40 9.26 -9.82
C PRO A 26 -5.35 9.72 -10.94
N GLY A 27 -6.66 9.72 -10.69
CA GLY A 27 -7.65 10.07 -11.70
C GLY A 27 -8.20 8.86 -12.47
N TYR A 28 -7.82 7.66 -12.07
CA TYR A 28 -8.34 6.41 -12.64
C TYR A 28 -8.25 5.29 -11.59
N SER A 29 -8.89 4.19 -11.88
CA SER A 29 -8.80 2.96 -11.07
C SER A 29 -8.36 1.78 -11.95
N ILE A 30 -8.02 0.68 -11.32
CA ILE A 30 -7.70 -0.58 -12.01
C ILE A 30 -8.51 -1.71 -11.40
N LYS A 31 -8.63 -2.82 -12.14
CA LYS A 31 -9.26 -4.02 -11.61
C LYS A 31 -8.49 -4.55 -10.41
N GLY A 32 -9.22 -5.02 -9.41
CA GLY A 32 -8.64 -5.62 -8.22
C GLY A 32 -8.05 -7.00 -8.52
N GLU A 33 -6.75 -7.14 -8.35
CA GLU A 33 -6.00 -8.36 -8.66
C GLU A 33 -5.90 -9.27 -7.44
N PHE A 34 -7.04 -9.75 -6.96
CA PHE A 34 -7.11 -10.62 -5.77
C PHE A 34 -8.19 -11.70 -5.94
N ALA A 35 -8.06 -12.77 -5.17
CA ALA A 35 -8.85 -13.99 -5.36
C ALA A 35 -10.37 -13.77 -5.31
N SER A 36 -10.88 -13.01 -4.34
CA SER A 36 -12.33 -12.76 -4.23
C SER A 36 -12.90 -11.96 -5.40
N ASN A 37 -12.03 -11.35 -6.23
CA ASN A 37 -12.41 -10.62 -7.44
C ASN A 37 -12.13 -11.44 -8.71
N GLY A 38 -11.89 -12.74 -8.58
CA GLY A 38 -11.69 -13.64 -9.72
C GLY A 38 -10.26 -13.63 -10.31
N PHE A 39 -9.32 -13.00 -9.65
CA PHE A 39 -7.92 -12.96 -10.10
C PHE A 39 -7.07 -13.91 -9.25
N LYS A 40 -6.35 -14.83 -9.91
CA LYS A 40 -5.48 -15.75 -9.18
C LYS A 40 -4.30 -15.00 -8.58
N ASN A 41 -4.30 -14.84 -7.28
CA ASN A 41 -3.23 -14.20 -6.53
C ASN A 41 -2.93 -15.00 -5.26
N PRO A 42 -1.87 -15.82 -5.24
CA PRO A 42 -1.54 -16.67 -4.11
C PRO A 42 -0.74 -15.96 -3.02
N LEU A 43 -0.41 -14.68 -3.20
CA LEU A 43 0.43 -13.96 -2.24
C LEU A 43 -0.30 -13.73 -0.92
N LYS A 44 0.41 -13.97 0.18
CA LYS A 44 -0.09 -13.76 1.54
C LYS A 44 0.39 -12.42 2.09
N HIS A 45 -0.43 -11.81 2.93
CA HIS A 45 -0.09 -10.53 3.57
C HIS A 45 0.78 -10.78 4.81
N LYS A 46 2.04 -11.10 4.56
CA LYS A 46 3.06 -11.28 5.60
C LYS A 46 3.87 -10.01 5.77
N ARG A 47 4.60 -9.92 6.89
CA ARG A 47 5.50 -8.81 7.15
C ARG A 47 6.36 -8.48 5.92
N GLY A 48 6.39 -7.20 5.53
CA GLY A 48 7.14 -6.71 4.39
C GLY A 48 6.43 -6.78 3.04
N VAL A 49 5.28 -7.43 2.95
CA VAL A 49 4.51 -7.51 1.70
C VAL A 49 3.91 -6.16 1.36
N ILE A 50 3.92 -5.81 0.08
CA ILE A 50 3.35 -4.58 -0.48
C ILE A 50 2.05 -4.94 -1.20
N SER A 51 0.99 -4.19 -0.91
CA SER A 51 -0.34 -4.46 -1.43
C SER A 51 -1.05 -3.16 -1.81
N MET A 52 -2.02 -3.24 -2.72
CA MET A 52 -2.79 -2.06 -3.14
C MET A 52 -3.90 -1.75 -2.15
N ALA A 53 -3.96 -0.49 -1.73
CA ALA A 53 -5.10 0.02 -1.00
C ALA A 53 -6.27 0.27 -1.97
N ARG A 54 -7.48 0.18 -1.45
CA ARG A 54 -8.71 0.42 -2.22
C ARG A 54 -9.86 0.82 -1.30
N SER A 55 -10.93 1.34 -1.89
CA SER A 55 -12.19 1.51 -1.17
C SER A 55 -12.90 0.15 -1.05
N MET A 56 -14.13 0.13 -0.59
CA MET A 56 -14.92 -1.11 -0.50
C MET A 56 -15.22 -1.72 -1.87
N ARG A 57 -15.16 -0.93 -2.93
CA ARG A 57 -15.38 -1.42 -4.30
C ARG A 57 -14.14 -2.22 -4.75
N PRO A 58 -14.31 -3.44 -5.27
CA PRO A 58 -13.17 -4.28 -5.67
C PRO A 58 -12.26 -3.65 -6.74
N ASP A 59 -12.82 -2.89 -7.66
CA ASP A 59 -12.07 -2.29 -8.78
C ASP A 59 -11.82 -0.80 -8.55
N SER A 60 -11.38 -0.44 -7.34
CA SER A 60 -11.17 0.96 -6.95
C SER A 60 -9.72 1.30 -6.60
N ALA A 61 -8.78 0.39 -6.81
CA ALA A 61 -7.37 0.67 -6.56
C ALA A 61 -6.87 1.73 -7.55
N GLY A 62 -6.08 2.66 -7.05
CA GLY A 62 -5.48 3.74 -7.84
C GLY A 62 -3.99 3.84 -7.56
N SER A 63 -3.58 4.82 -6.76
CA SER A 63 -2.16 5.05 -6.44
C SER A 63 -1.77 4.70 -5.01
N GLN A 64 -2.74 4.48 -4.12
CA GLN A 64 -2.42 4.20 -2.73
C GLN A 64 -2.00 2.74 -2.54
N PHE A 65 -1.02 2.53 -1.71
CA PHE A 65 -0.49 1.20 -1.37
C PHE A 65 -0.14 1.13 0.10
N PHE A 66 0.04 -0.07 0.61
CA PHE A 66 0.51 -0.25 1.98
C PHE A 66 1.58 -1.34 2.07
N ILE A 67 2.42 -1.21 3.07
CA ILE A 67 3.49 -2.15 3.38
C ILE A 67 3.17 -2.78 4.73
N MET A 68 3.16 -4.11 4.79
CA MET A 68 2.83 -4.83 6.02
C MET A 68 3.93 -4.66 7.06
N HIS A 69 3.58 -4.17 8.23
CA HIS A 69 4.46 -4.16 9.40
C HIS A 69 4.48 -5.52 10.08
N GLN A 70 3.33 -6.17 10.16
CA GLN A 70 3.17 -7.54 10.66
C GLN A 70 2.19 -8.31 9.78
N ASP A 71 2.14 -9.63 9.96
CA ASP A 71 1.24 -10.50 9.20
C ASP A 71 -0.23 -10.13 9.41
N ALA A 72 -1.02 -10.14 8.34
CA ALA A 72 -2.45 -9.87 8.37
C ALA A 72 -3.19 -10.86 7.47
N PRO A 73 -3.37 -12.11 7.90
CA PRO A 73 -3.98 -13.14 7.05
C PRO A 73 -5.43 -12.84 6.66
N HIS A 74 -6.13 -11.98 7.41
CA HIS A 74 -7.50 -11.57 7.05
C HIS A 74 -7.57 -10.76 5.76
N LEU A 75 -6.45 -10.23 5.25
CA LEU A 75 -6.37 -9.53 3.97
C LEU A 75 -6.16 -10.45 2.78
N ASP A 76 -5.72 -11.69 3.02
CA ASP A 76 -5.40 -12.64 1.97
C ASP A 76 -6.64 -12.94 1.11
N GLY A 77 -6.47 -12.85 -0.22
CA GLY A 77 -7.57 -13.06 -1.15
C GLY A 77 -8.53 -11.88 -1.26
N GLN A 78 -8.38 -10.82 -0.47
CA GLN A 78 -9.25 -9.65 -0.44
C GLN A 78 -8.56 -8.37 -0.92
N TYR A 79 -7.23 -8.36 -0.97
CA TYR A 79 -6.41 -7.24 -1.42
C TYR A 79 -5.32 -7.74 -2.36
N ALA A 80 -4.89 -6.85 -3.25
CA ALA A 80 -3.93 -7.17 -4.31
C ALA A 80 -2.49 -6.99 -3.83
N ALA A 81 -1.95 -8.00 -3.16
CA ALA A 81 -0.53 -8.06 -2.85
C ALA A 81 0.26 -8.25 -4.14
N PHE A 82 1.37 -7.52 -4.32
CA PHE A 82 2.12 -7.57 -5.57
C PHE A 82 3.64 -7.56 -5.39
N GLY A 83 4.15 -7.44 -4.19
CA GLY A 83 5.59 -7.39 -3.97
C GLY A 83 5.93 -7.50 -2.49
N ARG A 84 7.23 -7.36 -2.21
CA ARG A 84 7.73 -7.37 -0.84
C ARG A 84 8.97 -6.52 -0.70
N VAL A 85 9.22 -6.03 0.50
CA VAL A 85 10.45 -5.31 0.84
C VAL A 85 11.60 -6.31 0.91
N VAL A 86 12.68 -6.05 0.18
CA VAL A 86 13.89 -6.88 0.19
C VAL A 86 15.02 -6.25 1.00
N GLU A 87 15.00 -4.92 1.15
CA GLU A 87 15.94 -4.16 1.98
C GLU A 87 15.21 -3.00 2.63
N GLY A 88 15.61 -2.61 3.83
CA GLY A 88 15.05 -1.44 4.52
C GLY A 88 13.83 -1.72 5.38
N MET A 89 13.61 -2.96 5.77
CA MET A 89 12.50 -3.28 6.68
C MET A 89 12.63 -2.59 8.03
N ASP A 90 13.85 -2.31 8.46
CA ASP A 90 14.14 -1.50 9.65
C ASP A 90 13.59 -0.07 9.52
N ILE A 91 13.60 0.50 8.32
CA ILE A 91 13.02 1.82 8.04
C ILE A 91 11.49 1.75 8.12
N VAL A 92 10.89 0.68 7.62
CA VAL A 92 9.43 0.46 7.79
C VAL A 92 9.07 0.40 9.27
N ASP A 93 9.88 -0.30 10.07
CA ASP A 93 9.70 -0.37 11.51
C ASP A 93 9.80 1.00 12.18
N GLU A 94 10.75 1.82 11.76
CA GLU A 94 10.90 3.20 12.26
C GLU A 94 9.67 4.04 11.93
N ILE A 95 9.20 4.01 10.69
CA ILE A 95 8.01 4.74 10.27
C ILE A 95 6.78 4.25 11.05
N ALA A 96 6.65 2.94 11.25
CA ALA A 96 5.54 2.37 12.00
C ALA A 96 5.53 2.78 13.46
N SER A 97 6.64 3.29 13.99
CA SER A 97 6.81 3.65 15.40
C SER A 97 6.70 5.14 15.67
N VAL A 98 6.53 5.98 14.65
CA VAL A 98 6.45 7.44 14.84
C VAL A 98 5.15 7.84 15.54
N PRO A 99 5.14 8.96 16.29
CA PRO A 99 3.90 9.47 16.87
C PRO A 99 2.87 9.81 15.79
N THR A 100 1.63 9.40 16.03
CA THR A 100 0.50 9.65 15.13
C THR A 100 -0.61 10.40 15.86
N ASP A 101 -1.49 11.03 15.08
CA ASP A 101 -2.70 11.67 15.60
C ASP A 101 -3.85 10.64 15.69
N PHE A 102 -5.06 11.11 16.01
CA PHE A 102 -6.23 10.23 16.17
C PHE A 102 -6.71 9.58 14.87
N ARG A 103 -6.19 10.02 13.72
CA ARG A 103 -6.49 9.43 12.39
C ARG A 103 -5.37 8.52 11.90
N ASP A 104 -4.45 8.15 12.78
CA ASP A 104 -3.28 7.34 12.46
C ASP A 104 -2.32 8.01 11.46
N ARG A 105 -2.38 9.34 11.36
CA ARG A 105 -1.47 10.11 10.54
C ARG A 105 -0.24 10.49 11.34
N PRO A 106 0.98 10.26 10.83
CA PRO A 106 2.19 10.74 11.51
C PRO A 106 2.14 12.24 11.76
N LYS A 107 2.50 12.65 12.97
CA LYS A 107 2.49 14.09 13.36
C LYS A 107 3.53 14.88 12.59
N ILE A 108 4.62 14.24 12.17
CA ILE A 108 5.61 14.81 11.26
C ILE A 108 5.56 13.97 9.98
N ASP A 109 5.42 14.62 8.84
CA ASP A 109 5.27 13.92 7.56
C ASP A 109 6.46 13.01 7.27
N MET A 110 6.16 11.74 6.99
CA MET A 110 7.11 10.75 6.51
C MET A 110 7.05 10.74 4.98
N VAL A 111 8.01 11.43 4.34
CA VAL A 111 7.99 11.72 2.91
C VAL A 111 8.67 10.62 2.11
N ILE A 112 8.01 10.17 1.04
CA ILE A 112 8.60 9.32 0.02
C ILE A 112 9.37 10.21 -0.95
N LYS A 113 10.70 10.16 -0.90
CA LYS A 113 11.55 11.04 -1.73
C LYS A 113 11.50 10.67 -3.20
N SER A 114 11.55 9.38 -3.50
CA SER A 114 11.54 8.89 -4.87
C SER A 114 11.07 7.44 -4.93
N VAL A 115 10.48 7.08 -6.06
CA VAL A 115 10.16 5.69 -6.41
C VAL A 115 10.61 5.49 -7.84
N THR A 116 11.44 4.48 -8.08
CA THR A 116 11.91 4.13 -9.40
C THR A 116 11.71 2.63 -9.64
N LEU A 117 11.42 2.28 -10.88
CA LEU A 117 11.35 0.87 -11.29
C LEU A 117 12.70 0.44 -11.83
N ALA A 118 13.14 -0.75 -11.43
CA ALA A 118 14.36 -1.38 -11.91
C ALA A 118 14.01 -2.71 -12.59
N GLY A 119 14.90 -3.17 -13.49
CA GLY A 119 14.69 -4.42 -14.22
C GLY A 119 13.89 -4.21 -15.50
N GLU A 120 13.25 -5.29 -15.94
CA GLU A 120 12.47 -5.28 -17.19
C GLU A 120 11.25 -4.39 -17.07
N PRO A 121 10.88 -3.64 -18.14
CA PRO A 121 9.63 -2.90 -18.15
C PRO A 121 8.43 -3.80 -17.93
N VAL A 122 7.47 -3.31 -17.17
CA VAL A 122 6.19 -4.02 -16.96
C VAL A 122 5.08 -3.34 -17.75
N GLU A 123 4.12 -4.16 -18.20
CA GLU A 123 2.97 -3.67 -18.92
C GLU A 123 2.05 -2.89 -17.95
N GLU A 124 1.56 -1.73 -18.41
CA GLU A 124 0.60 -0.97 -17.62
C GLU A 124 -0.74 -1.71 -17.53
N PRO A 125 -1.39 -1.72 -16.36
CA PRO A 125 -2.72 -2.30 -16.25
C PRO A 125 -3.76 -1.44 -16.96
N GLU A 126 -4.86 -2.08 -17.35
CA GLU A 126 -5.99 -1.36 -17.92
C GLU A 126 -6.60 -0.40 -16.90
N LYS A 127 -6.74 0.86 -17.29
CA LYS A 127 -7.38 1.89 -16.46
C LYS A 127 -8.90 1.86 -16.65
N ILE A 128 -9.58 1.95 -15.55
CA ILE A 128 -11.04 1.95 -15.54
C ILE A 128 -11.65 3.17 -14.83
#